data_e4fe45a42f6de31d5b70846e7deda77c
#
_entry.id   e4fe45a42f6de31d5b70846e7deda77c
#
_cell.length_a   1.000
_cell.length_b   1.000
_cell.length_c   1.000
_cell.angle_alpha   90.00
_cell.angle_beta   90.00
_cell.angle_gamma   90.00
#
_symmetry.space_group_name_H-M   'P 1'
#
loop_
_entity.id
_entity.type
_entity.pdbx_description
1 polymer ?
#
loop_
_entity_poly.entity_id
_entity_poly.type
_entity_poly.pdbx_seq_one_letter_code
_entity_poly.pdbx_strand_id
1 'polypeptide(L)'
;MSRQQTDNEFRARADALIRLADEQRHDAANDKVNASLLYAATRFHAFVVASAAQNADEMREDKEEAIRYFSQKFSEMLSENIDDHIENHQD
;
A
#
# COMPACT_ATOMS: atom_id res chain seq x y z
N MET A 1 -10.53 2.54 -21.93
CA MET A 1 -9.94 1.28 -21.43
C MET A 1 -11.04 0.37 -20.89
N SER A 2 -10.89 -0.92 -21.06
CA SER A 2 -11.80 -1.88 -20.47
C SER A 2 -11.51 -1.99 -18.96
N ARG A 3 -12.50 -2.45 -18.20
CA ARG A 3 -12.34 -2.71 -16.77
C ARG A 3 -11.24 -3.73 -16.50
N GLN A 4 -11.19 -4.80 -17.31
CA GLN A 4 -10.19 -5.84 -17.18
C GLN A 4 -8.78 -5.29 -17.41
N GLN A 5 -8.61 -4.41 -18.39
CA GLN A 5 -7.33 -3.78 -18.69
C GLN A 5 -6.85 -2.93 -17.51
N THR A 6 -7.75 -2.15 -16.88
CA THR A 6 -7.45 -1.36 -15.72
C THR A 6 -7.02 -2.23 -14.52
N ASP A 7 -7.71 -3.35 -14.31
CA ASP A 7 -7.36 -4.30 -13.25
C ASP A 7 -5.99 -4.92 -13.50
N ASN A 8 -5.67 -5.25 -14.74
CA ASN A 8 -4.36 -5.82 -15.10
C ASN A 8 -3.24 -4.82 -14.88
N GLU A 9 -3.47 -3.56 -15.21
CA GLU A 9 -2.50 -2.49 -14.97
C GLU A 9 -2.25 -2.27 -13.49
N PHE A 10 -3.31 -2.28 -12.69
CA PHE A 10 -3.21 -2.17 -11.25
C PHE A 10 -2.35 -3.30 -10.66
N ARG A 11 -2.64 -4.53 -11.07
CA ARG A 11 -1.90 -5.71 -10.59
C ARG A 11 -0.44 -5.66 -11.01
N ALA A 12 -0.17 -5.22 -12.23
CA ALA A 12 1.21 -5.13 -12.71
C ALA A 12 2.03 -4.14 -11.87
N ARG A 13 1.44 -3.00 -11.50
CA ARG A 13 2.12 -2.05 -10.63
C ARG A 13 2.36 -2.62 -9.23
N ALA A 14 1.35 -3.28 -8.66
CA ALA A 14 1.48 -3.91 -7.36
C ALA A 14 2.56 -4.99 -7.38
N ASP A 15 2.56 -5.83 -8.41
CA ASP A 15 3.54 -6.91 -8.55
C ASP A 15 4.96 -6.37 -8.69
N ALA A 16 5.14 -5.24 -9.38
CA ALA A 16 6.45 -4.62 -9.51
C ALA A 16 7.00 -4.16 -8.15
N LEU A 17 6.13 -3.60 -7.31
CA LEU A 17 6.51 -3.17 -5.95
C LEU A 17 6.84 -4.37 -5.06
N ILE A 18 6.03 -5.42 -5.16
CA ILE A 18 6.26 -6.67 -4.40
C ILE A 18 7.59 -7.31 -4.82
N ARG A 19 7.89 -7.31 -6.11
CA ARG A 19 9.14 -7.87 -6.63
C ARG A 19 10.34 -7.14 -6.06
N LEU A 20 10.28 -5.82 -5.96
CA LEU A 20 11.35 -5.03 -5.37
C LEU A 20 11.53 -5.39 -3.88
N ALA A 21 10.44 -5.54 -3.14
CA ALA A 21 10.50 -5.96 -1.75
C ALA A 21 11.12 -7.36 -1.62
N ASP A 22 10.74 -8.28 -2.50
CA ASP A 22 11.30 -9.64 -2.51
C ASP A 22 12.81 -9.64 -2.78
N GLU A 23 13.28 -8.77 -3.65
CA GLU A 23 14.72 -8.64 -3.90
C GLU A 23 15.47 -8.23 -2.64
N GLN A 24 14.90 -7.33 -1.86
CA GLN A 24 15.53 -6.87 -0.62
C GLN A 24 15.62 -7.95 0.44
N ARG A 25 14.77 -8.97 0.37
CA ARG A 25 14.80 -10.10 1.31
C ARG A 25 16.07 -10.95 1.19
N HIS A 26 16.81 -10.81 0.10
CA HIS A 26 18.10 -11.50 -0.05
C HIS A 26 19.15 -10.96 0.92
N ASP A 27 19.04 -9.68 1.30
CA ASP A 27 20.03 -9.01 2.14
C ASP A 27 19.51 -8.64 3.53
N ALA A 28 18.21 -8.76 3.76
CA ALA A 28 17.59 -8.33 5.00
C ALA A 28 16.47 -9.28 5.42
N ALA A 29 16.24 -9.39 6.72
CA ALA A 29 15.17 -10.22 7.26
C ALA A 29 13.79 -9.66 6.87
N ASN A 30 12.79 -10.54 6.82
CA ASN A 30 11.43 -10.19 6.40
C ASN A 30 10.84 -9.03 7.21
N ASP A 31 11.06 -9.02 8.53
CA ASP A 31 10.51 -7.97 9.38
C ASP A 31 11.09 -6.59 9.05
N LYS A 32 12.37 -6.54 8.67
CA LYS A 32 13.02 -5.29 8.27
C LYS A 32 12.49 -4.78 6.93
N VAL A 33 12.33 -5.67 5.96
CA VAL A 33 11.78 -5.31 4.65
C VAL A 33 10.32 -4.85 4.83
N ASN A 34 9.56 -5.57 5.65
CA ASN A 34 8.17 -5.23 5.92
C ASN A 34 8.03 -3.83 6.54
N ALA A 35 8.87 -3.50 7.52
CA ALA A 35 8.87 -2.18 8.14
C ALA A 35 9.22 -1.07 7.13
N SER A 36 10.21 -1.33 6.29
CA SER A 36 10.61 -0.37 5.25
C SER A 36 9.51 -0.15 4.22
N LEU A 37 8.83 -1.21 3.82
CA LEU A 37 7.72 -1.13 2.86
C LEU A 37 6.57 -0.31 3.44
N LEU A 38 6.22 -0.57 4.69
CA LEU A 38 5.16 0.19 5.36
C LEU A 38 5.50 1.69 5.42
N TYR A 39 6.73 1.99 5.82
CA TYR A 39 7.19 3.39 5.89
C TYR A 39 7.17 4.04 4.51
N ALA A 40 7.67 3.35 3.49
CA ALA A 40 7.69 3.87 2.13
C ALA A 40 6.28 4.14 1.61
N ALA A 41 5.34 3.24 1.89
CA ALA A 41 3.94 3.42 1.49
C ALA A 41 3.35 4.66 2.15
N THR A 42 3.55 4.84 3.45
CA THR A 42 3.00 6.01 4.16
C THR A 42 3.61 7.31 3.65
N ARG A 43 4.89 7.31 3.33
CA ARG A 43 5.52 8.49 2.75
C ARG A 43 4.94 8.84 1.38
N PHE A 44 4.70 7.85 0.55
CA PHE A 44 4.10 8.08 -0.76
C PHE A 44 2.65 8.57 -0.62
N HIS A 45 1.88 7.98 0.30
CA HIS A 45 0.51 8.42 0.57
C HIS A 45 0.48 9.88 1.04
N ALA A 46 1.41 10.25 1.93
CA ALA A 46 1.53 11.63 2.40
C ALA A 46 1.84 12.59 1.25
N PHE A 47 2.72 12.16 0.32
CA PHE A 47 3.03 12.94 -0.88
C PHE A 47 1.77 13.17 -1.72
N VAL A 48 0.95 12.15 -1.89
CA VAL A 48 -0.31 12.26 -2.67
C VAL A 48 -1.25 13.28 -2.01
N VAL A 49 -1.40 13.21 -0.69
CA VAL A 49 -2.24 14.16 0.05
C VAL A 49 -1.70 15.59 -0.12
N ALA A 50 -0.40 15.76 0.03
CA ALA A 50 0.23 17.06 -0.11
C ALA A 50 0.06 17.62 -1.52
N SER A 51 0.16 16.78 -2.55
CA SER A 51 0.02 17.21 -3.94
C SER A 51 -1.39 17.68 -4.27
N ALA A 52 -2.40 17.18 -3.57
CA ALA A 52 -3.78 17.57 -3.78
C ALA A 52 -4.16 18.85 -3.04
N ALA A 53 -3.39 19.24 -2.02
CA ALA A 53 -3.65 20.42 -1.20
C ALA A 53 -2.97 21.64 -1.81
N GLN A 54 -3.61 22.81 -1.65
CA GLN A 54 -3.06 24.07 -2.17
C GLN A 54 -2.08 24.70 -1.20
N ASN A 55 -2.20 24.41 0.09
CA ASN A 55 -1.37 25.01 1.14
C ASN A 55 -1.38 24.13 2.40
N ALA A 56 -0.56 24.53 3.38
CA ALA A 56 -0.41 23.77 4.62
C ALA A 56 -1.69 23.73 5.45
N ASP A 57 -2.49 24.78 5.42
CA ASP A 57 -3.74 24.82 6.17
C ASP A 57 -4.74 23.81 5.62
N GLU A 58 -4.82 23.69 4.30
CA GLU A 58 -5.67 22.71 3.65
C GLU A 58 -5.21 21.29 3.98
N MET A 59 -3.90 21.04 4.03
CA MET A 59 -3.36 19.76 4.45
C MET A 59 -3.74 19.42 5.89
N ARG A 60 -3.72 20.40 6.80
CA ARG A 60 -4.13 20.18 8.18
C ARG A 60 -5.60 19.79 8.29
N GLU A 61 -6.44 20.41 7.48
CA GLU A 61 -7.86 20.09 7.42
C GLU A 61 -8.11 18.68 6.90
N ASP A 62 -7.35 18.27 5.90
CA ASP A 62 -7.51 16.96 5.24
C ASP A 62 -6.88 15.81 6.02
N LYS A 63 -5.98 16.08 6.95
CA LYS A 63 -5.14 15.08 7.60
C LYS A 63 -5.93 13.94 8.25
N GLU A 64 -6.91 14.28 9.07
CA GLU A 64 -7.67 13.26 9.81
C GLU A 64 -8.50 12.38 8.88
N GLU A 65 -9.11 13.00 7.88
CA GLU A 65 -9.89 12.26 6.90
C GLU A 65 -9.02 11.32 6.08
N ALA A 66 -7.84 11.79 5.67
CA ALA A 66 -6.89 10.98 4.93
C ALA A 66 -6.42 9.77 5.75
N ILE A 67 -6.09 9.99 7.03
CA ILE A 67 -5.67 8.89 7.92
C ILE A 67 -6.79 7.86 8.05
N ARG A 68 -8.02 8.31 8.23
CA ARG A 68 -9.17 7.41 8.35
C ARG A 68 -9.36 6.59 7.07
N TYR A 69 -9.26 7.23 5.92
CA TYR A 69 -9.41 6.57 4.62
C TYR A 69 -8.34 5.49 4.42
N PHE A 70 -7.07 5.85 4.59
CA PHE A 70 -5.97 4.91 4.39
C PHE A 70 -5.97 3.79 5.42
N SER A 71 -6.31 4.11 6.67
CA SER A 71 -6.38 3.09 7.73
C SER A 71 -7.46 2.05 7.43
N GLN A 72 -8.62 2.51 6.97
CA GLN A 72 -9.72 1.61 6.60
C GLN A 72 -9.34 0.74 5.41
N LYS A 73 -8.79 1.35 4.36
CA LYS A 73 -8.39 0.60 3.16
C LYS A 73 -7.27 -0.40 3.47
N PHE A 74 -6.31 0.01 4.28
CA PHE A 74 -5.23 -0.88 4.71
C PHE A 74 -5.79 -2.08 5.46
N SER A 75 -6.69 -1.85 6.40
CA SER A 75 -7.30 -2.91 7.19
C SER A 75 -8.06 -3.90 6.31
N GLU A 76 -8.88 -3.39 5.39
CA GLU A 76 -9.66 -4.23 4.47
C GLU A 76 -8.74 -5.09 3.59
N MET A 77 -7.74 -4.46 2.97
CA MET A 77 -6.83 -5.15 2.06
C MET A 77 -5.97 -6.18 2.79
N LEU A 78 -5.48 -5.83 3.98
CA LEU A 78 -4.67 -6.75 4.76
C LEU A 78 -5.48 -7.97 5.19
N SER A 79 -6.70 -7.74 5.64
CA SER A 79 -7.61 -8.82 6.03
C SER A 79 -7.86 -9.77 4.86
N GLU A 80 -8.18 -9.23 3.69
CA GLU A 80 -8.43 -10.05 2.49
C GLU A 80 -7.21 -10.86 2.10
N ASN A 81 -6.03 -10.25 2.14
CA ASN A 81 -4.79 -10.92 1.75
C ASN A 81 -4.38 -11.99 2.74
N ILE A 82 -4.58 -11.77 4.03
CA ILE A 82 -4.32 -12.79 5.05
C ILE A 82 -5.31 -13.95 4.89
N ASP A 83 -6.59 -13.65 4.66
CA ASP A 83 -7.60 -14.67 4.43
C ASP A 83 -7.27 -15.52 3.21
N ASP A 84 -6.76 -14.91 2.16
CA ASP A 84 -6.34 -15.62 0.96
C ASP A 84 -5.23 -16.63 1.27
N HIS A 85 -4.25 -16.24 2.07
CA HIS A 85 -3.20 -17.16 2.52
C HIS A 85 -3.73 -18.27 3.39
N ILE A 86 -4.68 -17.98 4.28
CA ILE A 86 -5.30 -18.99 5.13
C ILE A 86 -6.02 -20.02 4.27
N GLU A 87 -6.81 -19.59 3.30
CA GLU A 87 -7.58 -20.49 2.43
C GLU A 87 -6.69 -21.36 1.56
N ASN A 88 -5.55 -20.84 1.13
CA ASN A 88 -4.64 -21.54 0.24
C ASN A 88 -3.53 -22.31 0.97
N HIS A 89 -3.51 -22.21 2.29
CA HIS A 89 -2.53 -22.95 3.09
C HIS A 89 -2.98 -24.40 3.24
N GLN A 90 -2.09 -25.30 2.84
CA GLN A 90 -2.34 -26.75 2.95
C GLN A 90 -1.59 -27.28 4.16
N ASP A 91 -2.31 -27.79 5.14
CA ASP A 91 -1.72 -28.41 6.34
C ASP A 91 -1.15 -29.80 6.05
#